data_89c886b30bc435d737b7b7f6d4b55362
#
_entry.id   89c886b30bc435d737b7b7f6d4b55362
#
_cell.length_a   1.000
_cell.length_b   1.000
_cell.length_c   1.000
_cell.angle_alpha   90.00
_cell.angle_beta   90.00
_cell.angle_gamma   90.00
#
_symmetry.space_group_name_H-M   'P 1'
#
loop_
_entity.id
_entity.type
_entity.pdbx_description
1 polymer ?
#
loop_
_entity_poly.entity_id
_entity_poly.type
_entity_poly.pdbx_seq_one_letter_code
_entity_poly.pdbx_strand_id
1 'polypeptide(L)'
;KKEVQDIFGNIKDVQDLDYVTCWYKLAAEYIQNTKIQVCFVSTNSICQGAQVPILWNVLFNDYHIHINFAYQTFKWNSESSSQAAVHCVIVGFAAFNRNEKWLFSDVTNGKMVSNISPYLVEGGDIFVVAAKESLCGMSKMNFGNQPRDGGYFVIKEDEYQDITEKEPELKKWLHPYIGADEFIK
;
A
#
# COMPACT_ATOMS: atom_id res chain seq x y z
N LYS A 1 9.74 -13.27 5.15
CA LYS A 1 10.64 -12.22 4.61
C LYS A 1 11.84 -12.80 3.87
N LYS A 2 12.49 -13.89 4.36
CA LYS A 2 13.61 -14.53 3.68
C LYS A 2 13.25 -15.01 2.27
N GLU A 3 12.11 -15.71 2.12
CA GLU A 3 11.63 -16.21 0.82
C GLU A 3 11.35 -15.06 -0.17
N VAL A 4 10.80 -13.93 0.29
CA VAL A 4 10.62 -12.74 -0.56
C VAL A 4 11.95 -12.24 -1.09
N GLN A 5 12.96 -12.18 -0.22
CA GLN A 5 14.31 -11.78 -0.61
C GLN A 5 14.98 -12.80 -1.54
N ASP A 6 14.76 -14.10 -1.32
CA ASP A 6 15.30 -15.15 -2.18
C ASP A 6 14.69 -15.08 -3.60
N ILE A 7 13.40 -14.72 -3.71
CA ILE A 7 12.69 -14.59 -5.00
C ILE A 7 13.05 -13.29 -5.73
N PHE A 8 13.09 -12.16 -5.02
CA PHE A 8 13.35 -10.86 -5.65
C PHE A 8 14.84 -10.51 -5.74
N GLY A 9 15.70 -11.20 -4.99
CA GLY A 9 17.14 -10.91 -4.96
C GLY A 9 17.48 -9.61 -4.25
N ASN A 10 18.55 -8.94 -4.70
CA ASN A 10 19.07 -7.72 -4.08
C ASN A 10 18.36 -6.44 -4.55
N ILE A 11 17.03 -6.47 -4.64
CA ILE A 11 16.24 -5.28 -4.96
C ILE A 11 16.14 -4.41 -3.70
N LYS A 12 16.31 -3.09 -3.89
CA LYS A 12 16.16 -2.13 -2.80
C LYS A 12 14.75 -2.18 -2.21
N ASP A 13 14.68 -2.09 -0.89
CA ASP A 13 13.42 -2.03 -0.11
C ASP A 13 12.52 -3.28 -0.27
N VAL A 14 13.10 -4.42 -0.70
CA VAL A 14 12.40 -5.72 -0.87
C VAL A 14 11.70 -6.21 0.41
N GLN A 15 12.20 -5.81 1.58
CA GLN A 15 11.63 -6.15 2.89
C GLN A 15 10.23 -5.53 3.11
N ASP A 16 9.86 -4.52 2.32
CA ASP A 16 8.55 -3.84 2.39
C ASP A 16 7.49 -4.53 1.53
N LEU A 17 7.89 -5.55 0.77
CA LEU A 17 6.97 -6.34 -0.03
C LEU A 17 6.21 -7.37 0.80
N ASP A 18 4.91 -7.50 0.55
CA ASP A 18 4.07 -8.58 1.04
C ASP A 18 4.37 -9.88 0.29
N TYR A 19 4.15 -11.01 0.95
CA TYR A 19 4.41 -12.33 0.37
C TYR A 19 3.66 -12.59 -0.94
N VAL A 20 2.47 -12.02 -1.10
CA VAL A 20 1.68 -12.15 -2.32
C VAL A 20 2.40 -11.66 -3.58
N THR A 21 3.32 -10.71 -3.44
CA THR A 21 4.11 -10.18 -4.56
C THR A 21 5.00 -11.23 -5.21
N CYS A 22 5.40 -12.25 -4.45
CA CYS A 22 6.19 -13.37 -4.96
C CYS A 22 5.45 -14.12 -6.08
N TRP A 23 4.14 -14.31 -5.94
CA TRP A 23 3.31 -14.97 -6.95
C TRP A 23 3.26 -14.16 -8.24
N TYR A 24 3.18 -12.83 -8.13
CA TYR A 24 3.22 -11.94 -9.30
C TYR A 24 4.54 -12.05 -10.04
N LYS A 25 5.68 -12.03 -9.30
CA LYS A 25 7.00 -12.16 -9.92
C LYS A 25 7.20 -13.53 -10.56
N LEU A 26 6.89 -14.61 -9.85
CA LEU A 26 7.02 -15.98 -10.38
C LEU A 26 6.12 -16.21 -11.61
N ALA A 27 4.91 -15.67 -11.59
CA ALA A 27 4.03 -15.73 -12.76
C ALA A 27 4.59 -14.91 -13.93
N ALA A 28 5.10 -13.70 -13.67
CA ALA A 28 5.73 -12.87 -14.70
C ALA A 28 6.92 -13.57 -15.36
N GLU A 29 7.73 -14.28 -14.57
CA GLU A 29 8.85 -15.08 -15.05
C GLU A 29 8.38 -16.28 -15.88
N TYR A 30 7.35 -17.00 -15.39
CA TYR A 30 6.81 -18.19 -16.04
C TYR A 30 6.20 -17.91 -17.41
N ILE A 31 5.55 -16.76 -17.61
CA ILE A 31 4.84 -16.43 -18.85
C ILE A 31 5.72 -15.80 -19.93
N GLN A 32 7.03 -15.61 -19.67
CA GLN A 32 7.92 -15.01 -20.66
C GLN A 32 7.95 -15.81 -21.98
N ASN A 33 7.97 -15.10 -23.10
CA ASN A 33 7.96 -15.68 -24.44
C ASN A 33 6.73 -16.56 -24.75
N THR A 34 5.62 -16.37 -24.03
CA THR A 34 4.36 -17.08 -24.25
C THR A 34 3.22 -16.10 -24.53
N LYS A 35 2.06 -16.64 -24.92
CA LYS A 35 0.79 -15.91 -25.01
C LYS A 35 -0.13 -16.15 -23.82
N ILE A 36 0.43 -16.64 -22.72
CA ILE A 36 -0.32 -16.91 -21.49
C ILE A 36 -0.72 -15.58 -20.83
N GLN A 37 -1.94 -15.53 -20.38
CA GLN A 37 -2.46 -14.45 -19.53
C GLN A 37 -2.66 -15.00 -18.13
N VAL A 38 -2.29 -14.21 -17.13
CA VAL A 38 -2.45 -14.54 -15.71
C VAL A 38 -3.45 -13.59 -15.09
N CYS A 39 -4.24 -14.09 -14.16
CA CYS A 39 -5.14 -13.26 -13.37
C CYS A 39 -5.08 -13.72 -11.91
N PHE A 40 -4.87 -12.75 -11.01
CA PHE A 40 -4.85 -12.99 -9.57
C PHE A 40 -5.88 -12.14 -8.84
N VAL A 41 -6.47 -12.75 -7.82
CA VAL A 41 -7.15 -12.03 -6.74
C VAL A 41 -6.16 -11.90 -5.61
N SER A 42 -5.95 -10.69 -5.13
CA SER A 42 -5.01 -10.42 -4.04
C SER A 42 -5.47 -9.26 -3.17
N THR A 43 -4.79 -9.06 -2.05
CA THR A 43 -4.99 -7.85 -1.25
C THR A 43 -4.62 -6.62 -2.07
N ASN A 44 -5.30 -5.50 -1.83
CA ASN A 44 -5.07 -4.26 -2.56
C ASN A 44 -3.72 -3.58 -2.23
N SER A 45 -2.95 -4.12 -1.29
CA SER A 45 -1.61 -3.65 -0.95
C SER A 45 -0.65 -3.61 -2.14
N ILE A 46 -0.84 -4.51 -3.13
CA ILE A 46 -0.02 -4.53 -4.35
C ILE A 46 -0.18 -3.29 -5.25
N CYS A 47 -1.27 -2.55 -5.10
CA CYS A 47 -1.55 -1.34 -5.89
C CYS A 47 -1.59 -0.08 -5.02
N GLN A 48 -1.06 -0.14 -3.79
CA GLN A 48 -1.04 0.98 -2.85
C GLN A 48 0.31 1.10 -2.12
N GLY A 49 0.62 2.34 -1.71
CA GLY A 49 1.76 2.63 -0.85
C GLY A 49 3.13 2.29 -1.46
N ALA A 50 4.08 1.94 -0.59
CA ALA A 50 5.48 1.73 -0.95
C ALA A 50 5.73 0.47 -1.80
N GLN A 51 4.82 -0.50 -1.79
CA GLN A 51 4.99 -1.74 -2.57
C GLN A 51 4.86 -1.53 -4.07
N VAL A 52 4.06 -0.54 -4.50
CA VAL A 52 3.80 -0.29 -5.93
C VAL A 52 5.08 -0.04 -6.71
N PRO A 53 5.93 0.94 -6.36
CA PRO A 53 7.15 1.17 -7.13
C PRO A 53 8.14 0.00 -7.04
N ILE A 54 8.15 -0.79 -5.97
CA ILE A 54 9.07 -1.93 -5.83
C ILE A 54 8.62 -3.08 -6.73
N LEU A 55 7.36 -3.52 -6.59
CA LEU A 55 6.81 -4.65 -7.34
C LEU A 55 6.71 -4.35 -8.84
N TRP A 56 5.96 -3.29 -9.17
CA TRP A 56 5.58 -3.05 -10.56
C TRP A 56 6.73 -2.52 -11.41
N ASN A 57 7.73 -1.87 -10.80
CA ASN A 57 8.94 -1.49 -11.53
C ASN A 57 9.68 -2.73 -12.07
N VAL A 58 9.80 -3.78 -11.25
CA VAL A 58 10.37 -5.07 -11.66
C VAL A 58 9.51 -5.72 -12.75
N LEU A 59 8.20 -5.80 -12.53
CA LEU A 59 7.31 -6.47 -13.48
C LEU A 59 7.29 -5.78 -14.86
N PHE A 60 7.27 -4.47 -14.88
CA PHE A 60 7.19 -3.70 -16.13
C PHE A 60 8.52 -3.60 -16.85
N ASN A 61 9.61 -3.33 -16.13
CA ASN A 61 10.90 -3.07 -16.76
C ASN A 61 11.72 -4.35 -17.02
N ASP A 62 11.69 -5.31 -16.09
CA ASP A 62 12.50 -6.52 -16.21
C ASP A 62 11.74 -7.64 -16.97
N TYR A 63 10.42 -7.72 -16.76
CA TYR A 63 9.59 -8.77 -17.35
C TYR A 63 8.63 -8.27 -18.44
N HIS A 64 8.61 -6.98 -18.75
CA HIS A 64 7.76 -6.37 -19.77
C HIS A 64 6.27 -6.73 -19.63
N ILE A 65 5.82 -6.81 -18.38
CA ILE A 65 4.42 -7.12 -18.08
C ILE A 65 3.54 -5.91 -18.36
N HIS A 66 2.33 -6.20 -18.85
CA HIS A 66 1.27 -5.22 -19.07
C HIS A 66 0.03 -5.63 -18.30
N ILE A 67 -0.57 -4.71 -17.56
CA ILE A 67 -1.89 -4.92 -16.97
C ILE A 67 -2.92 -4.71 -18.08
N ASN A 68 -3.64 -5.76 -18.41
CA ASN A 68 -4.63 -5.78 -19.50
C ASN A 68 -6.07 -5.75 -19.00
N PHE A 69 -6.26 -6.06 -17.71
CA PHE A 69 -7.55 -6.16 -17.08
C PHE A 69 -7.40 -5.92 -15.58
N ALA A 70 -8.32 -5.17 -14.97
CA ALA A 70 -8.33 -5.04 -13.53
C ALA A 70 -9.73 -4.76 -12.98
N TYR A 71 -10.00 -5.31 -11.78
CA TYR A 71 -11.01 -4.80 -10.87
C TYR A 71 -10.34 -3.98 -9.78
N GLN A 72 -10.82 -2.76 -9.60
CA GLN A 72 -10.39 -1.87 -8.52
C GLN A 72 -10.77 -2.45 -7.16
N THR A 73 -10.32 -1.80 -6.10
CA THR A 73 -10.51 -2.28 -4.73
C THR A 73 -11.98 -2.55 -4.40
N PHE A 74 -12.24 -3.76 -3.94
CA PHE A 74 -13.54 -4.17 -3.41
C PHE A 74 -13.37 -4.88 -2.06
N LYS A 75 -14.43 -4.84 -1.25
CA LYS A 75 -14.45 -5.52 0.03
C LYS A 75 -14.72 -7.02 -0.18
N TRP A 76 -13.80 -7.85 0.30
CA TRP A 76 -14.03 -9.29 0.31
C TRP A 76 -15.03 -9.66 1.41
N ASN A 77 -16.15 -10.23 1.03
CA ASN A 77 -17.15 -10.74 1.96
C ASN A 77 -16.99 -12.26 2.04
N SER A 78 -16.52 -12.76 3.18
CA SER A 78 -16.54 -14.19 3.44
C SER A 78 -17.87 -14.56 4.11
N GLU A 79 -18.39 -15.74 3.82
CA GLU A 79 -19.60 -16.27 4.46
C GLU A 79 -19.35 -16.73 5.91
N SER A 80 -18.11 -16.62 6.41
CA SER A 80 -17.76 -17.02 7.76
C SER A 80 -18.21 -16.01 8.80
N SER A 81 -18.58 -16.47 9.97
CA SER A 81 -19.09 -15.66 11.09
C SER A 81 -18.07 -14.65 11.66
N SER A 82 -16.78 -14.82 11.38
CA SER A 82 -15.72 -13.85 11.69
C SER A 82 -15.32 -13.12 10.43
N GLN A 83 -15.97 -12.00 10.15
CA GLN A 83 -15.69 -11.18 8.99
C GLN A 83 -14.34 -10.46 9.11
N ALA A 84 -13.31 -11.02 8.54
CA ALA A 84 -12.11 -10.24 8.22
C ALA A 84 -12.46 -9.30 7.06
N ALA A 85 -12.53 -8.01 7.32
CA ALA A 85 -12.76 -7.00 6.28
C ALA A 85 -11.46 -6.80 5.48
N VAL A 86 -11.23 -7.64 4.46
CA VAL A 86 -10.08 -7.53 3.57
C VAL A 86 -10.49 -6.81 2.30
N HIS A 87 -9.70 -5.84 1.90
CA HIS A 87 -9.85 -5.18 0.61
C HIS A 87 -9.00 -5.89 -0.43
N CYS A 88 -9.65 -6.35 -1.50
CA CYS A 88 -9.03 -7.10 -2.59
C CYS A 88 -9.10 -6.34 -3.90
N VAL A 89 -8.24 -6.75 -4.82
CA VAL A 89 -8.22 -6.36 -6.23
C VAL A 89 -8.13 -7.60 -7.10
N ILE A 90 -8.55 -7.48 -8.37
CA ILE A 90 -8.28 -8.50 -9.38
C ILE A 90 -7.40 -7.87 -10.44
N VAL A 91 -6.28 -8.51 -10.76
CA VAL A 91 -5.34 -8.00 -11.75
C VAL A 91 -5.02 -9.08 -12.78
N GLY A 92 -5.38 -8.81 -14.02
CA GLY A 92 -5.05 -9.65 -15.17
C GLY A 92 -3.91 -9.02 -15.98
N PHE A 93 -2.84 -9.79 -16.20
CA PHE A 93 -1.63 -9.30 -16.84
C PHE A 93 -1.02 -10.34 -17.79
N ALA A 94 -0.13 -9.87 -18.68
CA ALA A 94 0.59 -10.71 -19.62
C ALA A 94 1.92 -10.04 -20.03
N ALA A 95 2.83 -10.83 -20.63
CA ALA A 95 4.06 -10.33 -21.25
C ALA A 95 3.80 -9.72 -22.64
N PHE A 96 2.57 -9.40 -22.97
CA PHE A 96 2.18 -8.68 -24.19
C PHE A 96 1.10 -7.66 -23.88
N ASN A 97 1.13 -6.56 -24.62
CA ASN A 97 0.16 -5.49 -24.49
C ASN A 97 -1.10 -5.78 -25.32
N ARG A 98 -2.27 -5.50 -24.76
CA ARG A 98 -3.55 -5.49 -25.49
C ARG A 98 -3.95 -4.06 -25.80
N ASN A 99 -4.51 -3.85 -27.00
CA ASN A 99 -5.06 -2.55 -27.37
C ASN A 99 -6.33 -2.22 -26.57
N GLU A 100 -7.11 -3.26 -26.24
CA GLU A 100 -8.32 -3.14 -25.45
C GLU A 100 -8.05 -3.64 -24.04
N LYS A 101 -8.02 -2.73 -23.08
CA LYS A 101 -7.86 -3.01 -21.67
C LYS A 101 -9.14 -2.66 -20.94
N TRP A 102 -9.51 -3.49 -19.97
CA TRP A 102 -10.74 -3.31 -19.22
C TRP A 102 -10.46 -3.03 -17.75
N LEU A 103 -10.98 -1.89 -17.29
CA LEU A 103 -10.91 -1.47 -15.89
C LEU A 103 -12.31 -1.41 -15.30
N PHE A 104 -12.53 -2.16 -14.23
CA PHE A 104 -13.81 -2.27 -13.53
C PHE A 104 -13.75 -1.61 -12.17
N SER A 105 -14.69 -0.70 -11.89
CA SER A 105 -14.90 -0.13 -10.56
C SER A 105 -15.75 -1.05 -9.68
N ASP A 106 -16.65 -1.83 -10.30
CA ASP A 106 -17.47 -2.85 -9.67
C ASP A 106 -17.85 -3.93 -10.71
N VAL A 107 -18.67 -4.91 -10.32
CA VAL A 107 -19.04 -6.06 -11.17
C VAL A 107 -19.75 -5.64 -12.47
N THR A 108 -20.43 -4.49 -12.47
CA THR A 108 -21.27 -4.03 -13.59
C THR A 108 -20.65 -2.89 -14.38
N ASN A 109 -19.75 -2.12 -13.79
CA ASN A 109 -19.20 -0.89 -14.36
C ASN A 109 -17.76 -1.08 -14.83
N GLY A 110 -17.61 -1.67 -16.01
CA GLY A 110 -16.35 -1.76 -16.72
C GLY A 110 -16.23 -0.70 -17.81
N LYS A 111 -15.07 -0.09 -17.91
CA LYS A 111 -14.74 0.79 -19.02
C LYS A 111 -13.51 0.30 -19.77
N MET A 112 -13.50 0.50 -21.08
CA MET A 112 -12.34 0.29 -21.89
C MET A 112 -11.41 1.48 -21.72
N VAL A 113 -10.12 1.21 -21.48
CA VAL A 113 -9.09 2.22 -21.25
C VAL A 113 -7.85 1.93 -22.11
N SER A 114 -7.07 2.94 -22.39
CA SER A 114 -5.83 2.82 -23.18
C SER A 114 -4.70 2.19 -22.37
N ASN A 115 -4.61 2.49 -21.09
CA ASN A 115 -3.64 1.89 -20.17
C ASN A 115 -4.19 1.82 -18.75
N ILE A 116 -3.77 0.77 -18.02
CA ILE A 116 -4.06 0.59 -16.60
C ILE A 116 -2.74 0.73 -15.85
N SER A 117 -2.63 1.77 -15.04
CA SER A 117 -1.45 2.04 -14.24
C SER A 117 -1.29 1.04 -13.09
N PRO A 118 -0.12 0.95 -12.44
CA PRO A 118 0.10 0.12 -11.26
C PRO A 118 -0.83 0.41 -10.08
N TYR A 119 -1.45 1.59 -10.05
CA TYR A 119 -2.44 2.00 -9.04
C TYR A 119 -3.88 1.60 -9.41
N LEU A 120 -4.06 0.82 -10.47
CA LEU A 120 -5.34 0.38 -11.03
C LEU A 120 -6.27 1.55 -11.37
N VAL A 121 -5.69 2.58 -11.97
CA VAL A 121 -6.43 3.71 -12.57
C VAL A 121 -5.99 3.87 -14.02
N GLU A 122 -6.85 4.49 -14.82
CA GLU A 122 -6.49 4.87 -16.18
C GLU A 122 -5.41 5.94 -16.16
N GLY A 123 -4.31 5.70 -16.86
CA GLY A 123 -3.19 6.65 -16.95
C GLY A 123 -1.86 5.98 -17.28
N GLY A 124 -0.80 6.77 -17.29
CA GLY A 124 0.57 6.29 -17.55
C GLY A 124 1.14 5.45 -16.39
N ASP A 125 2.21 4.74 -16.69
CA ASP A 125 2.93 3.90 -15.71
C ASP A 125 3.88 4.77 -14.87
N ILE A 126 3.29 5.57 -13.98
CA ILE A 126 4.01 6.47 -13.08
C ILE A 126 4.17 5.79 -11.71
N PHE A 127 5.38 5.84 -11.16
CA PHE A 127 5.68 5.33 -9.83
C PHE A 127 5.88 6.47 -8.84
N VAL A 128 5.13 6.45 -7.74
CA VAL A 128 5.33 7.37 -6.63
C VAL A 128 6.33 6.74 -5.66
N VAL A 129 7.56 7.24 -5.67
CA VAL A 129 8.62 6.77 -4.78
C VAL A 129 8.72 7.69 -3.56
N ALA A 130 9.15 7.10 -2.42
CA ALA A 130 9.41 7.89 -1.22
C ALA A 130 10.51 8.91 -1.50
N ALA A 131 10.21 10.20 -1.28
CA ALA A 131 11.15 11.29 -1.44
C ALA A 131 11.40 11.98 -0.09
N LYS A 132 12.65 12.40 0.15
CA LYS A 132 13.02 13.17 1.35
C LYS A 132 12.61 14.64 1.27
N GLU A 133 12.36 15.13 0.06
CA GLU A 133 12.04 16.52 -0.23
C GLU A 133 10.79 16.61 -1.11
N SER A 134 10.04 17.68 -0.93
CA SER A 134 8.85 17.96 -1.72
C SER A 134 9.24 18.27 -3.16
N LEU A 135 8.55 17.67 -4.15
CA LEU A 135 8.71 17.95 -5.56
C LEU A 135 8.28 19.38 -5.95
N CYS A 136 7.42 20.01 -5.15
CA CYS A 136 6.88 21.36 -5.40
C CYS A 136 7.48 22.44 -4.49
N GLY A 137 8.58 22.18 -3.82
CA GLY A 137 9.22 23.15 -2.94
C GLY A 137 8.43 23.49 -1.66
N MET A 138 7.42 22.70 -1.32
CA MET A 138 6.64 22.86 -0.09
C MET A 138 7.47 22.47 1.12
N SER A 139 7.12 22.98 2.29
CA SER A 139 7.73 22.60 3.57
C SER A 139 7.65 21.09 3.79
N LYS A 140 8.67 20.54 4.45
CA LYS A 140 8.71 19.10 4.78
C LYS A 140 7.52 18.74 5.66
N MET A 141 6.84 17.65 5.30
CA MET A 141 5.89 17.00 6.21
C MET A 141 6.68 16.21 7.24
N ASN A 142 6.48 16.54 8.50
CA ASN A 142 7.03 15.78 9.61
C ASN A 142 5.95 14.86 10.18
N PHE A 143 6.38 13.75 10.78
CA PHE A 143 5.48 12.97 11.60
C PHE A 143 4.96 13.81 12.76
N GLY A 144 3.66 13.73 13.02
CA GLY A 144 3.10 14.24 14.26
C GLY A 144 3.53 13.40 15.47
N ASN A 145 3.06 13.78 16.64
CA ASN A 145 3.29 13.02 17.86
C ASN A 145 2.60 11.65 17.76
N GLN A 146 3.38 10.59 17.84
CA GLN A 146 2.88 9.22 17.88
C GLN A 146 3.52 8.50 19.06
N PRO A 147 2.80 8.35 20.19
CA PRO A 147 3.30 7.55 21.30
C PRO A 147 3.53 6.10 20.87
N ARG A 148 4.76 5.60 21.08
CA ARG A 148 5.12 4.20 20.80
C ARG A 148 5.61 3.46 22.05
N ASP A 149 5.35 4.04 23.18
CA ASP A 149 5.75 3.61 24.52
C ASP A 149 4.70 2.76 25.24
N GLY A 150 3.63 2.34 24.54
CA GLY A 150 2.50 1.63 25.12
C GLY A 150 1.53 2.53 25.91
N GLY A 151 1.66 3.87 25.76
CA GLY A 151 0.81 4.84 26.43
C GLY A 151 1.30 5.26 27.83
N TYR A 152 2.48 4.80 28.25
CA TYR A 152 3.02 5.09 29.59
C TYR A 152 3.35 6.56 29.82
N PHE A 153 3.66 7.31 28.77
CA PHE A 153 3.91 8.76 28.86
C PHE A 153 2.65 9.60 28.56
N VAL A 154 1.51 8.97 28.35
CA VAL A 154 0.24 9.70 28.19
C VAL A 154 -0.47 9.71 29.55
N ILE A 155 -0.50 10.87 30.17
CA ILE A 155 -1.16 11.12 31.46
C ILE A 155 -2.59 11.56 31.16
N LYS A 156 -3.57 10.90 31.78
CA LYS A 156 -4.98 11.25 31.65
C LYS A 156 -5.30 12.49 32.47
N GLU A 157 -6.38 13.18 32.12
CA GLU A 157 -6.79 14.41 32.75
C GLU A 157 -7.08 14.23 34.25
N ASP A 158 -7.67 13.10 34.64
CA ASP A 158 -7.95 12.74 36.03
C ASP A 158 -6.67 12.41 36.84
N GLU A 159 -5.61 11.96 36.20
CA GLU A 159 -4.32 11.66 36.84
C GLU A 159 -3.39 12.90 36.94
N TYR A 160 -3.64 13.92 36.10
CA TYR A 160 -2.77 15.09 35.96
C TYR A 160 -2.60 15.86 37.29
N GLN A 161 -3.69 16.08 38.01
CA GLN A 161 -3.65 16.81 39.27
C GLN A 161 -2.85 16.05 40.32
N ASP A 162 -3.12 14.78 40.50
CA ASP A 162 -2.43 13.94 41.49
C ASP A 162 -0.91 13.87 41.24
N ILE A 163 -0.52 13.75 39.98
CA ILE A 163 0.89 13.66 39.59
C ILE A 163 1.59 15.00 39.82
N THR A 164 0.97 16.10 39.43
CA THR A 164 1.57 17.43 39.53
C THR A 164 1.54 17.97 40.96
N GLU A 165 0.70 17.49 41.86
CA GLU A 165 0.75 17.78 43.29
C GLU A 165 1.89 17.01 43.96
N LYS A 166 2.12 15.77 43.61
CA LYS A 166 3.20 14.93 44.15
C LYS A 166 4.57 15.37 43.67
N GLU A 167 4.66 15.74 42.41
CA GLU A 167 5.89 16.13 41.73
C GLU A 167 5.70 17.44 40.93
N PRO A 168 5.70 18.62 41.57
CA PRO A 168 5.42 19.91 40.91
C PRO A 168 6.39 20.24 39.75
N GLU A 169 7.60 19.73 39.83
CA GLU A 169 8.63 19.94 38.81
C GLU A 169 8.27 19.31 37.44
N LEU A 170 7.36 18.33 37.41
CA LEU A 170 6.93 17.71 36.17
C LEU A 170 6.13 18.66 35.28
N LYS A 171 5.45 19.67 35.85
CA LYS A 171 4.63 20.62 35.07
C LYS A 171 5.37 21.27 33.91
N LYS A 172 6.66 21.47 34.02
CA LYS A 172 7.49 22.07 32.95
C LYS A 172 7.72 21.13 31.77
N TRP A 173 7.49 19.80 31.95
CA TRP A 173 7.70 18.77 30.92
C TRP A 173 6.39 18.25 30.33
N LEU A 174 5.27 18.51 30.99
CA LEU A 174 3.96 18.04 30.55
C LEU A 174 3.38 19.04 29.54
N HIS A 175 3.04 18.52 28.38
CA HIS A 175 2.44 19.28 27.29
C HIS A 175 1.13 18.63 26.87
N PRO A 176 0.11 19.41 26.45
CA PRO A 176 -1.11 18.83 25.90
C PRO A 176 -0.79 17.93 24.70
N TYR A 177 -1.33 16.72 24.71
CA TYR A 177 -1.30 15.81 23.58
C TYR A 177 -2.59 15.94 22.80
N ILE A 178 -2.49 16.35 21.55
CA ILE A 178 -3.63 16.48 20.63
C ILE A 178 -3.43 15.48 19.50
N GLY A 179 -4.26 14.46 19.45
CA GLY A 179 -4.34 13.50 18.36
C GLY A 179 -5.36 13.94 17.30
N ALA A 180 -5.57 13.08 16.32
CA ALA A 180 -6.53 13.34 15.27
C ALA A 180 -7.98 13.42 15.79
N ASP A 181 -8.32 12.61 16.78
CA ASP A 181 -9.65 12.58 17.39
C ASP A 181 -9.99 13.85 18.14
N GLU A 182 -9.01 14.40 18.87
CA GLU A 182 -9.16 15.66 19.61
C GLU A 182 -9.18 16.87 18.70
N PHE A 183 -8.55 16.76 17.52
CA PHE A 183 -8.52 17.86 16.55
C PHE A 183 -9.79 17.91 15.68
N ILE A 184 -10.42 16.77 15.42
CA ILE A 184 -11.59 16.67 14.51
C ILE A 184 -12.91 16.85 15.26
N LYS A 185 -12.96 16.58 16.55
CA LYS A 185 -14.14 16.78 17.42
C LYS A 185 -14.21 18.18 17.95
#